data_47e912909e43036f78988f6c140810d7
#
_entry.id   47e912909e43036f78988f6c140810d7
#
_cell.length_a   1.000
_cell.length_b   1.000
_cell.length_c   1.000
_cell.angle_alpha   90.00
_cell.angle_beta   90.00
_cell.angle_gamma   90.00
#
_symmetry.space_group_name_H-M   'P 1'
#
loop_
_entity.id
_entity.type
_entity.pdbx_description
1 polymer ?
#
loop_
_entity_poly.entity_id
_entity_poly.type
_entity_poly.pdbx_seq_one_letter_code
_entity_poly.pdbx_strand_id
1 'polypeptide(L)'
;MDPEPLPEAKRERLPVTEAVRPEWAGIDLMATLDLVRLMNSEDRSVPEAVAGQLEQIAAAVDAVVTRMTRGGRLVYAGAGTAGRIGVLDASECPPTFNTAPGQVVGLLAGGPQALVSAVEGAEDRPELALADLEELKLTPDDTVVGISASGRTPYAVAAVRHARTTGALTLGLACTRGSDLVAAAALGIEVEVGPEVLAGSTRLKAGTAQKLVLNLLSTAVMVRLGKTYGNLMVDLRAGNEKLRDRAERIVAQATGADEKTVRRALTATDGRAKDAVLVVLADVDAPTAARLLAASDGRLREALALSTRKA
;
A
#
# COMPACT_ATOMS: atom_id res chain seq x y z
N MET A 1 33.94 43.58 -8.78
CA MET A 1 33.44 43.22 -7.44
C MET A 1 32.90 41.79 -7.58
N ASP A 2 33.69 40.83 -7.15
CA ASP A 2 33.22 39.46 -7.11
C ASP A 2 32.16 39.35 -6.01
N PRO A 3 31.05 38.60 -6.25
CA PRO A 3 30.03 38.42 -5.25
C PRO A 3 30.60 37.62 -4.06
N GLU A 4 30.40 38.18 -2.85
CA GLU A 4 30.77 37.53 -1.61
C GLU A 4 30.21 36.11 -1.53
N PRO A 5 31.00 35.09 -1.15
CA PRO A 5 30.49 33.74 -1.03
C PRO A 5 29.47 33.68 0.11
N LEU A 6 28.26 33.14 -0.18
CA LEU A 6 27.22 32.90 0.81
C LEU A 6 27.75 32.05 1.96
N PRO A 7 27.38 32.32 3.22
CA PRO A 7 27.84 31.59 4.39
C PRO A 7 27.48 30.10 4.30
N GLU A 8 28.42 29.21 4.63
CA GLU A 8 28.36 27.78 4.55
C GLU A 8 27.15 27.09 5.28
N ALA A 9 26.51 27.81 6.20
CA ALA A 9 25.42 27.31 7.03
C ALA A 9 24.07 27.12 6.30
N LYS A 10 23.95 27.45 5.02
CA LYS A 10 22.72 27.34 4.20
C LYS A 10 22.85 26.45 2.95
N ARG A 11 23.89 25.66 2.84
CA ARG A 11 23.86 24.54 1.87
C ARG A 11 23.01 23.42 2.45
N GLU A 12 21.67 23.57 2.41
CA GLU A 12 20.78 22.43 2.53
C GLU A 12 21.26 21.37 1.56
N ARG A 13 21.64 20.20 2.07
CA ARG A 13 21.99 19.07 1.21
C ARG A 13 20.75 18.77 0.37
N LEU A 14 20.85 18.99 -0.94
CA LEU A 14 19.79 18.60 -1.87
C LEU A 14 19.46 17.13 -1.63
N PRO A 15 18.17 16.73 -1.65
CA PRO A 15 17.79 15.33 -1.62
C PRO A 15 18.55 14.57 -2.71
N VAL A 16 18.92 13.33 -2.44
CA VAL A 16 19.64 12.47 -3.42
C VAL A 16 18.86 12.37 -4.74
N THR A 17 17.54 12.41 -4.68
CA THR A 17 16.62 12.40 -5.85
C THR A 17 16.76 13.64 -6.75
N GLU A 18 17.29 14.75 -6.24
CA GLU A 18 17.56 16.00 -6.99
C GLU A 18 18.99 16.03 -7.55
N ALA A 19 19.83 15.06 -7.22
CA ALA A 19 21.22 15.05 -7.66
C ALA A 19 21.30 14.82 -9.16
N VAL A 20 22.20 15.58 -9.80
CA VAL A 20 22.52 15.44 -11.23
C VAL A 20 23.72 14.51 -11.38
N ARG A 21 23.62 13.54 -12.28
CA ARG A 21 24.75 12.69 -12.67
C ARG A 21 25.40 13.22 -13.95
N PRO A 22 26.69 13.59 -13.91
CA PRO A 22 27.39 14.13 -15.09
C PRO A 22 27.40 13.15 -16.27
N GLU A 23 27.45 11.82 -16.00
CA GLU A 23 27.43 10.77 -17.02
C GLU A 23 26.13 10.73 -17.83
N TRP A 24 25.06 11.38 -17.35
CA TRP A 24 23.77 11.47 -18.04
C TRP A 24 23.51 12.82 -18.70
N ALA A 25 24.52 13.73 -18.71
CA ALA A 25 24.35 15.06 -19.24
C ALA A 25 23.95 15.12 -20.73
N GLY A 26 24.16 14.04 -21.48
CA GLY A 26 23.84 13.95 -22.91
C GLY A 26 22.64 13.05 -23.23
N ILE A 27 21.73 12.80 -22.26
CA ILE A 27 20.59 11.89 -22.49
C ILE A 27 19.65 12.38 -23.60
N ASP A 28 19.52 13.69 -23.78
CA ASP A 28 18.73 14.36 -24.82
C ASP A 28 19.29 14.15 -26.24
N LEU A 29 20.56 13.75 -26.34
CA LEU A 29 21.25 13.46 -27.61
C LEU A 29 21.32 11.95 -27.93
N MET A 30 20.87 11.10 -27.01
CA MET A 30 20.93 9.65 -27.19
C MET A 30 19.95 9.16 -28.26
N ALA A 31 20.36 8.10 -29.00
CA ALA A 31 19.40 7.34 -29.79
C ALA A 31 18.31 6.74 -28.88
N THR A 32 17.06 6.69 -29.33
CA THR A 32 15.91 6.25 -28.54
C THR A 32 16.12 4.91 -27.83
N LEU A 33 16.71 3.93 -28.54
CA LEU A 33 16.96 2.61 -27.94
C LEU A 33 17.97 2.67 -26.78
N ASP A 34 19.00 3.50 -26.91
CA ASP A 34 20.01 3.63 -25.84
C ASP A 34 19.48 4.39 -24.64
N LEU A 35 18.65 5.41 -24.86
CA LEU A 35 17.93 6.09 -23.80
C LEU A 35 17.02 5.12 -23.02
N VAL A 36 16.21 4.31 -23.71
CA VAL A 36 15.32 3.33 -23.07
C VAL A 36 16.13 2.25 -22.34
N ARG A 37 17.26 1.81 -22.89
CA ARG A 37 18.18 0.88 -22.21
C ARG A 37 18.76 1.47 -20.94
N LEU A 38 19.20 2.73 -20.96
CA LEU A 38 19.68 3.44 -19.78
C LEU A 38 18.62 3.47 -18.70
N MET A 39 17.40 3.93 -19.01
CA MET A 39 16.31 3.99 -18.06
C MET A 39 15.98 2.62 -17.46
N ASN A 40 15.87 1.59 -18.29
CA ASN A 40 15.60 0.23 -17.82
C ASN A 40 16.73 -0.34 -16.94
N SER A 41 18.00 0.02 -17.24
CA SER A 41 19.13 -0.42 -16.40
C SER A 41 19.11 0.22 -15.02
N GLU A 42 18.73 1.50 -14.93
CA GLU A 42 18.59 2.20 -13.65
C GLU A 42 17.43 1.67 -12.82
N ASP A 43 16.30 1.36 -13.45
CA ASP A 43 15.12 0.80 -12.77
C ASP A 43 15.39 -0.56 -12.10
N ARG A 44 16.36 -1.33 -12.58
CA ARG A 44 16.76 -2.63 -11.98
C ARG A 44 17.27 -2.51 -10.56
N SER A 45 17.80 -1.37 -10.16
CA SER A 45 18.28 -1.15 -8.80
C SER A 45 17.17 -1.00 -7.77
N VAL A 46 15.93 -0.71 -8.20
CA VAL A 46 14.82 -0.39 -7.28
C VAL A 46 14.39 -1.58 -6.42
N PRO A 47 14.18 -2.81 -6.95
CA PRO A 47 13.86 -3.96 -6.11
C PRO A 47 14.92 -4.28 -5.07
N GLU A 48 16.21 -4.07 -5.39
CA GLU A 48 17.31 -4.28 -4.45
C GLU A 48 17.31 -3.23 -3.34
N ALA A 49 17.04 -1.96 -3.68
CA ALA A 49 16.88 -0.91 -2.67
C ALA A 49 15.71 -1.20 -1.72
N VAL A 50 14.58 -1.69 -2.24
CA VAL A 50 13.43 -2.15 -1.43
C VAL A 50 13.82 -3.35 -0.56
N ALA A 51 14.60 -4.30 -1.09
CA ALA A 51 15.07 -5.46 -0.33
C ALA A 51 15.87 -5.07 0.91
N GLY A 52 16.60 -3.96 0.87
CA GLY A 52 17.29 -3.39 2.03
C GLY A 52 16.37 -2.89 3.17
N GLN A 53 15.05 -2.86 2.97
CA GLN A 53 14.06 -2.37 3.93
C GLN A 53 13.02 -3.44 4.33
N LEU A 54 13.24 -4.71 4.00
CA LEU A 54 12.25 -5.78 4.24
C LEU A 54 11.94 -5.98 5.73
N GLU A 55 12.91 -5.82 6.61
CA GLU A 55 12.70 -5.94 8.07
C GLU A 55 11.79 -4.81 8.59
N GLN A 56 12.01 -3.56 8.13
CA GLN A 56 11.20 -2.40 8.47
C GLN A 56 9.78 -2.54 7.92
N ILE A 57 9.66 -3.04 6.69
CA ILE A 57 8.36 -3.32 6.06
C ILE A 57 7.62 -4.41 6.85
N ALA A 58 8.29 -5.49 7.24
CA ALA A 58 7.69 -6.56 8.03
C ALA A 58 7.20 -6.06 9.41
N ALA A 59 8.01 -5.27 10.11
CA ALA A 59 7.61 -4.64 11.36
C ALA A 59 6.41 -3.72 11.20
N ALA A 60 6.36 -2.95 10.10
CA ALA A 60 5.22 -2.11 9.76
C ALA A 60 3.97 -2.95 9.50
N VAL A 61 4.07 -4.05 8.74
CA VAL A 61 2.96 -4.99 8.49
C VAL A 61 2.38 -5.49 9.80
N ASP A 62 3.19 -6.01 10.72
CA ASP A 62 2.71 -6.58 11.99
C ASP A 62 2.04 -5.51 12.87
N ALA A 63 2.57 -4.29 12.89
CA ALA A 63 1.98 -3.18 13.61
C ALA A 63 0.63 -2.73 13.02
N VAL A 64 0.52 -2.66 11.68
CA VAL A 64 -0.74 -2.35 10.96
C VAL A 64 -1.78 -3.44 11.19
N VAL A 65 -1.41 -4.72 11.08
CA VAL A 65 -2.30 -5.86 11.35
C VAL A 65 -2.89 -5.77 12.76
N THR A 66 -2.06 -5.46 13.76
CA THR A 66 -2.50 -5.29 15.14
C THR A 66 -3.58 -4.21 15.27
N ARG A 67 -3.46 -3.09 14.54
CA ARG A 67 -4.44 -2.00 14.55
C ARG A 67 -5.72 -2.38 13.78
N MET A 68 -5.57 -2.92 12.57
CA MET A 68 -6.71 -3.29 11.74
C MET A 68 -7.54 -4.44 12.33
N THR A 69 -6.95 -5.35 13.10
CA THR A 69 -7.68 -6.39 13.85
C THR A 69 -8.61 -5.79 14.91
N ARG A 70 -8.31 -4.60 15.41
CA ARG A 70 -9.18 -3.85 16.34
C ARG A 70 -10.20 -2.92 15.66
N GLY A 71 -10.29 -3.02 14.31
CA GLY A 71 -11.21 -2.21 13.50
C GLY A 71 -10.61 -0.91 12.95
N GLY A 72 -9.32 -0.70 13.13
CA GLY A 72 -8.61 0.46 12.57
C GLY A 72 -8.48 0.40 11.05
N ARG A 73 -8.10 1.53 10.46
CA ARG A 73 -7.97 1.75 9.02
C ARG A 73 -6.50 1.95 8.64
N LEU A 74 -6.17 1.63 7.38
CA LEU A 74 -4.91 1.99 6.76
C LEU A 74 -5.11 3.23 5.87
N VAL A 75 -4.45 4.32 6.18
CA VAL A 75 -4.58 5.61 5.50
C VAL A 75 -3.25 6.01 4.89
N TYR A 76 -3.22 6.19 3.58
CA TYR A 76 -2.09 6.73 2.84
C TYR A 76 -2.26 8.24 2.69
N ALA A 77 -1.20 9.02 2.89
CA ALA A 77 -1.21 10.47 2.74
C ALA A 77 0.03 10.94 1.96
N GLY A 78 -0.17 11.56 0.80
CA GLY A 78 0.91 12.01 -0.05
C GLY A 78 0.48 13.06 -1.07
N ALA A 79 1.45 13.59 -1.79
CA ALA A 79 1.22 14.57 -2.85
C ALA A 79 1.77 14.05 -4.19
N GLY A 80 1.28 14.59 -5.30
CA GLY A 80 1.75 14.27 -6.64
C GLY A 80 1.76 12.77 -6.93
N THR A 81 2.87 12.24 -7.43
CA THR A 81 3.04 10.81 -7.74
C THR A 81 2.88 9.94 -6.50
N ALA A 82 3.46 10.32 -5.36
CA ALA A 82 3.40 9.56 -4.11
C ALA A 82 1.95 9.40 -3.62
N GLY A 83 1.17 10.48 -3.62
CA GLY A 83 -0.24 10.42 -3.25
C GLY A 83 -1.10 9.62 -4.24
N ARG A 84 -0.83 9.75 -5.56
CA ARG A 84 -1.54 8.95 -6.58
C ARG A 84 -1.28 7.45 -6.43
N ILE A 85 -0.06 7.05 -6.11
CA ILE A 85 0.29 5.64 -5.84
C ILE A 85 -0.43 5.15 -4.58
N GLY A 86 -0.53 5.97 -3.52
CA GLY A 86 -1.31 5.66 -2.34
C GLY A 86 -2.81 5.44 -2.65
N VAL A 87 -3.40 6.32 -3.45
CA VAL A 87 -4.80 6.15 -3.90
C VAL A 87 -4.96 4.91 -4.76
N LEU A 88 -4.03 4.63 -5.68
CA LEU A 88 -4.04 3.43 -6.51
C LEU A 88 -4.07 2.16 -5.64
N ASP A 89 -3.12 2.01 -4.70
CA ASP A 89 -3.05 0.84 -3.83
C ASP A 89 -4.33 0.69 -2.96
N ALA A 90 -4.83 1.79 -2.42
CA ALA A 90 -6.08 1.80 -1.64
C ALA A 90 -7.29 1.36 -2.48
N SER A 91 -7.38 1.81 -3.72
CA SER A 91 -8.52 1.50 -4.62
C SER A 91 -8.54 0.04 -5.08
N GLU A 92 -7.39 -0.64 -5.08
CA GLU A 92 -7.27 -2.06 -5.47
C GLU A 92 -7.55 -3.04 -4.31
N CYS A 93 -7.59 -2.56 -3.05
CA CYS A 93 -7.90 -3.42 -1.90
C CYS A 93 -9.34 -3.97 -1.90
N PRO A 94 -10.40 -3.20 -2.19
CA PRO A 94 -11.76 -3.74 -2.24
C PRO A 94 -11.95 -4.85 -3.28
N PRO A 95 -11.56 -4.71 -4.56
CA PRO A 95 -11.77 -5.76 -5.55
C PRO A 95 -10.87 -6.99 -5.34
N THR A 96 -9.73 -6.84 -4.61
CA THR A 96 -8.78 -7.93 -4.38
C THR A 96 -9.08 -8.70 -3.09
N PHE A 97 -9.37 -7.98 -2.01
CA PHE A 97 -9.47 -8.52 -0.65
C PHE A 97 -10.84 -8.33 -0.01
N ASN A 98 -11.82 -7.79 -0.78
CA ASN A 98 -13.15 -7.49 -0.27
C ASN A 98 -13.11 -6.65 1.02
N THR A 99 -12.22 -5.65 1.04
CA THR A 99 -12.15 -4.70 2.15
C THR A 99 -13.42 -3.85 2.18
N ALA A 100 -13.87 -3.51 3.39
CA ALA A 100 -15.00 -2.59 3.54
C ALA A 100 -14.65 -1.21 2.98
N PRO A 101 -15.65 -0.45 2.46
CA PRO A 101 -15.42 0.94 2.08
C PRO A 101 -14.79 1.73 3.24
N GLY A 102 -13.72 2.48 2.95
CA GLY A 102 -13.01 3.27 3.95
C GLY A 102 -12.05 2.48 4.85
N GLN A 103 -11.89 1.17 4.69
CA GLN A 103 -10.93 0.37 5.45
C GLN A 103 -9.47 0.64 5.03
N VAL A 104 -9.26 0.89 3.74
CA VAL A 104 -8.00 1.41 3.20
C VAL A 104 -8.33 2.69 2.45
N VAL A 105 -7.65 3.79 2.78
CA VAL A 105 -7.95 5.14 2.28
C VAL A 105 -6.70 5.76 1.67
N GLY A 106 -6.83 6.40 0.54
CA GLY A 106 -5.77 7.21 -0.06
C GLY A 106 -6.14 8.70 -0.02
N LEU A 107 -5.33 9.50 0.67
CA LEU A 107 -5.41 10.96 0.71
C LEU A 107 -4.37 11.54 -0.22
N LEU A 108 -4.80 12.46 -1.07
CA LEU A 108 -3.97 13.13 -2.07
C LEU A 108 -4.08 14.65 -1.91
N ALA A 109 -2.96 15.31 -1.69
CA ALA A 109 -2.91 16.77 -1.63
C ALA A 109 -3.58 17.40 -2.86
N GLY A 110 -4.55 18.28 -2.64
CA GLY A 110 -5.41 18.83 -3.69
C GLY A 110 -6.65 18.01 -4.03
N GLY A 111 -6.90 16.91 -3.28
CA GLY A 111 -8.12 16.12 -3.37
C GLY A 111 -8.33 15.34 -4.68
N PRO A 112 -9.57 14.92 -4.99
CA PRO A 112 -9.87 14.08 -6.15
C PRO A 112 -9.43 14.67 -7.49
N GLN A 113 -9.43 16.00 -7.65
CA GLN A 113 -8.99 16.66 -8.88
C GLN A 113 -7.50 16.39 -9.15
N ALA A 114 -6.68 16.27 -8.09
CA ALA A 114 -5.25 16.01 -8.21
C ALA A 114 -4.91 14.61 -8.74
N LEU A 115 -5.89 13.69 -8.87
CA LEU A 115 -5.71 12.40 -9.52
C LEU A 115 -5.44 12.54 -11.03
N VAL A 116 -6.12 13.46 -11.67
CA VAL A 116 -6.10 13.61 -13.14
C VAL A 116 -5.29 14.81 -13.61
N SER A 117 -5.12 15.85 -12.78
CA SER A 117 -4.34 17.04 -13.10
C SER A 117 -3.55 17.52 -11.89
N ALA A 118 -2.40 18.16 -12.14
CA ALA A 118 -1.63 18.78 -11.06
C ALA A 118 -2.43 19.92 -10.43
N VAL A 119 -2.46 19.95 -9.08
CA VAL A 119 -2.96 21.10 -8.32
C VAL A 119 -1.72 21.77 -7.71
N GLU A 120 -1.27 22.84 -8.36
CA GLU A 120 -0.04 23.53 -7.99
C GLU A 120 -0.07 24.04 -6.53
N GLY A 121 1.03 23.87 -5.82
CA GLY A 121 1.20 24.30 -4.44
C GLY A 121 0.40 23.52 -3.39
N ALA A 122 -0.40 22.51 -3.76
CA ALA A 122 -1.15 21.72 -2.77
C ALA A 122 -0.21 20.91 -1.84
N GLU A 123 0.94 20.50 -2.33
CA GLU A 123 1.93 19.73 -1.56
C GLU A 123 2.60 20.57 -0.44
N ASP A 124 2.65 21.90 -0.63
CA ASP A 124 3.26 22.85 0.31
C ASP A 124 2.30 23.34 1.39
N ARG A 125 1.07 22.83 1.41
CA ARG A 125 -0.01 23.25 2.30
C ARG A 125 -0.32 22.21 3.37
N PRO A 126 0.32 22.30 4.56
CA PRO A 126 0.10 21.35 5.66
C PRO A 126 -1.34 21.38 6.17
N GLU A 127 -2.04 22.51 6.10
CA GLU A 127 -3.43 22.63 6.54
C GLU A 127 -4.40 21.75 5.75
N LEU A 128 -4.09 21.41 4.50
CA LEU A 128 -4.92 20.48 3.72
C LEU A 128 -4.87 19.07 4.31
N ALA A 129 -3.69 18.63 4.78
CA ALA A 129 -3.57 17.32 5.41
C ALA A 129 -4.35 17.23 6.73
N LEU A 130 -4.36 18.33 7.50
CA LEU A 130 -5.13 18.40 8.74
C LEU A 130 -6.63 18.29 8.44
N ALA A 131 -7.13 19.06 7.48
CA ALA A 131 -8.54 19.02 7.08
C ALA A 131 -8.98 17.62 6.59
N ASP A 132 -8.17 16.99 5.73
CA ASP A 132 -8.44 15.65 5.22
C ASP A 132 -8.50 14.60 6.34
N LEU A 133 -7.61 14.70 7.35
CA LEU A 133 -7.58 13.76 8.49
C LEU A 133 -8.67 14.04 9.53
N GLU A 134 -9.05 15.31 9.72
CA GLU A 134 -10.19 15.69 10.59
C GLU A 134 -11.50 15.15 10.03
N GLU A 135 -11.70 15.19 8.70
CA GLU A 135 -12.87 14.59 8.03
C GLU A 135 -12.93 13.07 8.27
N LEU A 136 -11.79 12.39 8.26
CA LEU A 136 -11.69 10.97 8.55
C LEU A 136 -11.96 10.61 10.02
N LYS A 137 -11.86 11.57 10.95
CA LYS A 137 -12.01 11.33 12.40
C LYS A 137 -11.14 10.17 12.86
N LEU A 138 -9.83 10.36 12.80
CA LEU A 138 -8.85 9.33 13.16
C LEU A 138 -9.05 8.84 14.60
N THR A 139 -8.79 7.55 14.78
CA THR A 139 -8.78 6.88 16.08
C THR A 139 -7.39 6.34 16.41
N PRO A 140 -7.10 5.98 17.67
CA PRO A 140 -5.83 5.34 18.02
C PRO A 140 -5.59 3.99 17.34
N ASP A 141 -6.61 3.32 16.80
CA ASP A 141 -6.46 2.07 16.07
C ASP A 141 -6.18 2.27 14.57
N ASP A 142 -6.23 3.50 14.06
CA ASP A 142 -5.87 3.79 12.68
C ASP A 142 -4.35 3.80 12.48
N THR A 143 -3.94 3.63 11.22
CA THR A 143 -2.55 3.79 10.78
C THR A 143 -2.49 4.80 9.66
N VAL A 144 -1.62 5.80 9.77
CA VAL A 144 -1.35 6.79 8.71
C VAL A 144 0.06 6.59 8.17
N VAL A 145 0.16 6.38 6.85
CA VAL A 145 1.41 6.27 6.10
C VAL A 145 1.61 7.54 5.31
N GLY A 146 2.54 8.39 5.74
CA GLY A 146 3.00 9.51 4.94
C GLY A 146 3.93 9.03 3.83
N ILE A 147 3.74 9.52 2.61
CA ILE A 147 4.50 9.10 1.43
C ILE A 147 5.10 10.32 0.74
N SER A 148 6.43 10.34 0.61
CA SER A 148 7.15 11.42 -0.08
C SER A 148 8.50 10.90 -0.59
N ALA A 149 8.87 11.20 -1.83
CA ALA A 149 10.18 10.80 -2.35
C ALA A 149 11.32 11.53 -1.62
N SER A 150 11.24 12.84 -1.46
CA SER A 150 12.22 13.66 -0.74
C SER A 150 12.10 13.48 0.79
N GLY A 151 10.93 13.02 1.27
CA GLY A 151 10.60 12.98 2.69
C GLY A 151 10.44 14.36 3.36
N ARG A 152 10.29 15.43 2.56
CA ARG A 152 10.15 16.81 3.03
C ARG A 152 8.79 17.44 2.71
N THR A 153 7.95 16.77 1.91
CA THR A 153 6.65 17.29 1.48
C THR A 153 5.80 17.75 2.67
N PRO A 154 5.48 19.04 2.81
CA PRO A 154 4.78 19.58 3.99
C PRO A 154 3.46 18.88 4.29
N TYR A 155 2.66 18.57 3.25
CA TYR A 155 1.42 17.81 3.39
C TYR A 155 1.64 16.45 4.07
N ALA A 156 2.60 15.64 3.60
CA ALA A 156 2.85 14.30 4.13
C ALA A 156 3.41 14.34 5.57
N VAL A 157 4.33 15.28 5.84
CA VAL A 157 4.89 15.47 7.18
C VAL A 157 3.82 15.91 8.17
N ALA A 158 2.95 16.84 7.77
CA ALA A 158 1.84 17.32 8.60
C ALA A 158 0.83 16.20 8.88
N ALA A 159 0.50 15.38 7.88
CA ALA A 159 -0.38 14.22 8.07
C ALA A 159 0.14 13.27 9.16
N VAL A 160 1.43 12.90 9.09
CA VAL A 160 2.07 12.02 10.07
C VAL A 160 2.10 12.67 11.46
N ARG A 161 2.49 13.93 11.57
CA ARG A 161 2.52 14.66 12.85
C ARG A 161 1.14 14.77 13.49
N HIS A 162 0.13 15.12 12.72
CA HIS A 162 -1.24 15.20 13.21
C HIS A 162 -1.77 13.83 13.66
N ALA A 163 -1.61 12.79 12.85
CA ALA A 163 -2.02 11.43 13.21
C ALA A 163 -1.37 10.94 14.51
N ARG A 164 -0.12 11.29 14.75
CA ARG A 164 0.57 10.97 16.00
C ARG A 164 -0.08 11.60 17.23
N THR A 165 -0.61 12.81 17.11
CA THR A 165 -1.31 13.47 18.24
C THR A 165 -2.64 12.81 18.60
N THR A 166 -3.27 12.09 17.67
CA THR A 166 -4.49 11.32 17.90
C THR A 166 -4.22 9.93 18.48
N GLY A 167 -2.95 9.53 18.62
CA GLY A 167 -2.54 8.20 19.08
C GLY A 167 -2.54 7.14 17.97
N ALA A 168 -2.83 7.50 16.72
CA ALA A 168 -2.73 6.61 15.57
C ALA A 168 -1.29 6.14 15.33
N LEU A 169 -1.13 4.95 14.78
CA LEU A 169 0.19 4.49 14.31
C LEU A 169 0.61 5.32 13.11
N THR A 170 1.87 5.74 13.08
CA THR A 170 2.40 6.55 11.99
C THR A 170 3.59 5.88 11.33
N LEU A 171 3.55 5.79 9.99
CA LEU A 171 4.64 5.34 9.15
C LEU A 171 5.10 6.48 8.23
N GLY A 172 6.41 6.56 8.01
CA GLY A 172 7.00 7.47 7.02
C GLY A 172 7.69 6.67 5.93
N LEU A 173 7.23 6.80 4.67
CA LEU A 173 7.87 6.19 3.50
C LEU A 173 8.58 7.28 2.69
N ALA A 174 9.91 7.22 2.64
CA ALA A 174 10.74 8.16 1.90
C ALA A 174 11.76 7.44 1.00
N CYS A 175 12.22 8.14 -0.06
CA CYS A 175 13.31 7.67 -0.91
C CYS A 175 14.64 8.43 -0.62
N THR A 176 14.71 9.07 0.53
CA THR A 176 15.87 9.82 1.03
C THR A 176 16.06 9.49 2.51
N ARG A 177 17.30 9.22 2.91
CA ARG A 177 17.65 8.92 4.32
C ARG A 177 17.58 10.16 5.22
N GLY A 178 17.22 9.92 6.49
CA GLY A 178 17.21 10.93 7.54
C GLY A 178 16.24 12.07 7.26
N SER A 179 15.11 11.76 6.63
CA SER A 179 14.12 12.75 6.21
C SER A 179 13.21 13.20 7.36
N ASP A 180 12.64 14.42 7.25
CA ASP A 180 11.70 14.97 8.22
C ASP A 180 10.46 14.09 8.39
N LEU A 181 10.00 13.45 7.32
CA LEU A 181 8.86 12.55 7.33
C LEU A 181 9.12 11.32 8.20
N VAL A 182 10.29 10.69 8.02
CA VAL A 182 10.67 9.51 8.81
C VAL A 182 10.95 9.90 10.25
N ALA A 183 11.60 11.04 10.50
CA ALA A 183 11.82 11.54 11.86
C ALA A 183 10.50 11.85 12.61
N ALA A 184 9.44 12.25 11.90
CA ALA A 184 8.13 12.52 12.48
C ALA A 184 7.32 11.24 12.78
N ALA A 185 7.59 10.14 12.09
CA ALA A 185 6.86 8.88 12.17
C ALA A 185 7.32 8.00 13.35
N ALA A 186 6.45 7.06 13.75
CA ALA A 186 6.82 6.02 14.73
C ALA A 186 7.66 4.91 14.08
N LEU A 187 7.41 4.61 12.80
CA LEU A 187 8.17 3.66 12.00
C LEU A 187 8.58 4.31 10.67
N GLY A 188 9.84 4.15 10.30
CA GLY A 188 10.41 4.67 9.06
C GLY A 188 10.76 3.59 8.05
N ILE A 189 10.48 3.84 6.78
CA ILE A 189 10.90 3.02 5.65
C ILE A 189 11.63 3.95 4.69
N GLU A 190 12.95 3.79 4.56
CA GLU A 190 13.81 4.67 3.76
C GLU A 190 14.41 3.90 2.59
N VAL A 191 13.78 3.96 1.43
CA VAL A 191 14.22 3.27 0.21
C VAL A 191 15.05 4.20 -0.65
N GLU A 192 16.37 4.20 -0.45
CA GLU A 192 17.27 5.06 -1.20
C GLU A 192 17.50 4.50 -2.61
N VAL A 193 16.86 5.13 -3.61
CA VAL A 193 16.94 4.73 -5.03
C VAL A 193 18.02 5.48 -5.82
N GLY A 194 18.74 6.39 -5.16
CA GLY A 194 19.72 7.25 -5.82
C GLY A 194 19.10 8.32 -6.72
N PRO A 195 19.93 9.05 -7.50
CA PRO A 195 19.46 10.06 -8.43
C PRO A 195 18.59 9.48 -9.54
N GLU A 196 17.61 10.27 -10.00
CA GLU A 196 16.79 9.90 -11.15
C GLU A 196 17.54 10.15 -12.47
N VAL A 197 17.26 9.36 -13.52
CA VAL A 197 17.85 9.58 -14.84
C VAL A 197 17.53 10.97 -15.38
N LEU A 198 16.33 11.45 -15.14
CA LEU A 198 15.94 12.84 -15.29
C LEU A 198 15.90 13.47 -13.91
N ALA A 199 16.89 14.28 -13.56
CA ALA A 199 17.09 14.84 -12.23
C ALA A 199 15.79 15.48 -11.67
N GLY A 200 15.41 15.15 -10.45
CA GLY A 200 14.21 15.64 -9.79
C GLY A 200 12.90 14.96 -10.22
N SER A 201 12.92 14.10 -11.25
CA SER A 201 11.69 13.44 -11.75
C SER A 201 11.33 12.20 -10.93
N THR A 202 10.91 12.40 -9.68
CA THR A 202 10.63 11.33 -8.70
C THR A 202 9.44 10.43 -9.03
N ARG A 203 8.78 10.65 -10.17
CA ARG A 203 7.79 9.71 -10.71
C ARG A 203 8.42 8.41 -11.27
N LEU A 204 9.76 8.36 -11.42
CA LEU A 204 10.51 7.25 -12.00
C LEU A 204 10.89 6.22 -10.92
N LYS A 205 12.19 6.12 -10.54
CA LYS A 205 12.65 5.12 -9.55
C LYS A 205 11.98 5.28 -8.19
N ALA A 206 11.86 6.51 -7.69
CA ALA A 206 11.20 6.76 -6.40
C ALA A 206 9.73 6.34 -6.42
N GLY A 207 8.99 6.67 -7.49
CA GLY A 207 7.61 6.21 -7.67
C GLY A 207 7.51 4.67 -7.74
N THR A 208 8.42 4.02 -8.44
CA THR A 208 8.50 2.55 -8.52
C THR A 208 8.77 1.94 -7.14
N ALA A 209 9.70 2.49 -6.37
CA ALA A 209 9.98 2.05 -5.01
C ALA A 209 8.76 2.19 -4.08
N GLN A 210 8.10 3.33 -4.11
CA GLN A 210 6.88 3.58 -3.34
C GLN A 210 5.79 2.57 -3.68
N LYS A 211 5.55 2.32 -4.97
CA LYS A 211 4.60 1.29 -5.44
C LYS A 211 4.95 -0.10 -4.88
N LEU A 212 6.20 -0.51 -4.95
CA LEU A 212 6.63 -1.81 -4.44
C LEU A 212 6.40 -1.92 -2.93
N VAL A 213 6.78 -0.90 -2.16
CA VAL A 213 6.58 -0.89 -0.70
C VAL A 213 5.11 -0.93 -0.32
N LEU A 214 4.25 -0.11 -0.95
CA LEU A 214 2.82 -0.10 -0.64
C LEU A 214 2.15 -1.43 -0.99
N ASN A 215 2.49 -2.05 -2.13
CA ASN A 215 1.97 -3.37 -2.47
C ASN A 215 2.46 -4.47 -1.51
N LEU A 216 3.71 -4.42 -1.05
CA LEU A 216 4.20 -5.34 -0.02
C LEU A 216 3.43 -5.13 1.30
N LEU A 217 3.25 -3.87 1.72
CA LEU A 217 2.55 -3.53 2.95
C LEU A 217 1.09 -3.98 2.91
N SER A 218 0.31 -3.51 1.94
CA SER A 218 -1.13 -3.82 1.85
C SER A 218 -1.37 -5.30 1.65
N THR A 219 -0.66 -5.96 0.72
CA THR A 219 -0.83 -7.39 0.45
C THR A 219 -0.47 -8.24 1.67
N ALA A 220 0.67 -7.98 2.31
CA ALA A 220 1.08 -8.75 3.49
C ALA A 220 0.11 -8.52 4.67
N VAL A 221 -0.37 -7.30 4.88
CA VAL A 221 -1.41 -6.99 5.88
C VAL A 221 -2.67 -7.82 5.60
N MET A 222 -3.17 -7.82 4.36
CA MET A 222 -4.38 -8.57 4.00
C MET A 222 -4.19 -10.09 4.13
N VAL A 223 -3.02 -10.62 3.78
CA VAL A 223 -2.66 -12.03 4.02
C VAL A 223 -2.72 -12.36 5.52
N ARG A 224 -2.11 -11.52 6.36
CA ARG A 224 -2.10 -11.69 7.83
C ARG A 224 -3.49 -11.53 8.46
N LEU A 225 -4.37 -10.75 7.86
CA LEU A 225 -5.79 -10.62 8.24
C LEU A 225 -6.67 -11.79 7.75
N GLY A 226 -6.10 -12.80 7.08
CA GLY A 226 -6.83 -13.99 6.64
C GLY A 226 -7.69 -13.78 5.39
N LYS A 227 -7.32 -12.80 4.54
CA LYS A 227 -7.99 -12.53 3.27
C LYS A 227 -7.61 -13.51 2.16
N THR A 228 -6.67 -14.43 2.43
CA THR A 228 -6.18 -15.42 1.47
C THR A 228 -6.21 -16.84 2.03
N TYR A 229 -6.15 -17.81 1.13
CA TYR A 229 -5.91 -19.23 1.47
C TYR A 229 -4.79 -19.76 0.56
N GLY A 230 -3.63 -20.07 1.15
CA GLY A 230 -2.41 -20.19 0.35
C GLY A 230 -2.15 -18.89 -0.41
N ASN A 231 -1.94 -18.98 -1.71
CA ASN A 231 -1.78 -17.85 -2.63
C ASN A 231 -3.08 -17.49 -3.38
N LEU A 232 -4.25 -17.98 -2.92
CA LEU A 232 -5.53 -17.73 -3.54
C LEU A 232 -6.28 -16.59 -2.84
N MET A 233 -6.84 -15.67 -3.62
CA MET A 233 -7.70 -14.56 -3.17
C MET A 233 -9.09 -15.10 -2.84
N VAL A 234 -9.27 -15.72 -1.67
CA VAL A 234 -10.55 -16.35 -1.31
C VAL A 234 -11.60 -15.37 -0.80
N ASP A 235 -11.19 -14.19 -0.34
CA ASP A 235 -12.12 -13.20 0.20
C ASP A 235 -12.67 -12.31 -0.92
N LEU A 236 -13.44 -12.90 -1.82
CA LEU A 236 -14.13 -12.21 -2.88
C LEU A 236 -15.61 -12.61 -2.93
N ARG A 237 -16.43 -11.72 -3.43
CA ARG A 237 -17.85 -11.95 -3.70
C ARG A 237 -18.11 -11.87 -5.19
N ALA A 238 -18.82 -12.85 -5.72
CA ALA A 238 -19.14 -12.99 -7.15
C ALA A 238 -20.21 -11.98 -7.59
N GLY A 239 -19.87 -10.69 -7.69
CA GLY A 239 -20.80 -9.61 -8.03
C GLY A 239 -21.09 -9.44 -9.52
N ASN A 240 -20.25 -9.99 -10.41
CA ASN A 240 -20.44 -9.97 -11.86
C ASN A 240 -19.96 -11.27 -12.49
N GLU A 241 -20.19 -11.46 -13.80
CA GLU A 241 -19.85 -12.70 -14.51
C GLU A 241 -18.35 -13.06 -14.38
N LYS A 242 -17.45 -12.11 -14.65
CA LYS A 242 -16.00 -12.30 -14.49
C LYS A 242 -15.60 -12.73 -13.08
N LEU A 243 -16.26 -12.16 -12.07
CA LEU A 243 -16.00 -12.52 -10.66
C LEU A 243 -16.61 -13.88 -10.29
N ARG A 244 -17.73 -14.29 -10.93
CA ARG A 244 -18.28 -15.65 -10.78
C ARG A 244 -17.32 -16.70 -11.31
N ASP A 245 -16.82 -16.54 -12.53
CA ASP A 245 -15.84 -17.45 -13.12
C ASP A 245 -14.55 -17.54 -12.28
N ARG A 246 -14.14 -16.40 -11.73
CA ARG A 246 -12.97 -16.36 -10.82
C ARG A 246 -13.26 -17.11 -9.53
N ALA A 247 -14.43 -16.92 -8.91
CA ALA A 247 -14.83 -17.62 -7.69
C ALA A 247 -14.89 -19.14 -7.90
N GLU A 248 -15.49 -19.61 -9.01
CA GLU A 248 -15.52 -21.03 -9.35
C GLU A 248 -14.11 -21.61 -9.45
N ARG A 249 -13.20 -20.95 -10.17
CA ARG A 249 -11.80 -21.41 -10.29
C ARG A 249 -11.08 -21.44 -8.95
N ILE A 250 -11.25 -20.43 -8.11
CA ILE A 250 -10.61 -20.35 -6.80
C ILE A 250 -11.11 -21.45 -5.88
N VAL A 251 -12.43 -21.69 -5.83
CA VAL A 251 -13.00 -22.76 -5.00
C VAL A 251 -12.53 -24.13 -5.50
N ALA A 252 -12.54 -24.38 -6.81
CA ALA A 252 -12.01 -25.62 -7.40
C ALA A 252 -10.54 -25.83 -7.06
N GLN A 253 -9.70 -24.80 -7.21
CA GLN A 253 -8.26 -24.88 -6.90
C GLN A 253 -7.99 -25.09 -5.41
N ALA A 254 -8.78 -24.43 -4.54
CA ALA A 254 -8.62 -24.55 -3.10
C ALA A 254 -9.06 -25.91 -2.54
N THR A 255 -10.05 -26.57 -3.19
CA THR A 255 -10.71 -27.75 -2.65
C THR A 255 -10.43 -29.04 -3.43
N GLY A 256 -10.03 -28.94 -4.71
CA GLY A 256 -9.94 -30.07 -5.63
C GLY A 256 -11.31 -30.65 -6.06
N ALA A 257 -12.42 -29.98 -5.71
CA ALA A 257 -13.77 -30.47 -6.00
C ALA A 257 -14.15 -30.28 -7.48
N ASP A 258 -15.10 -31.10 -7.93
CA ASP A 258 -15.68 -31.00 -9.26
C ASP A 258 -16.55 -29.74 -9.42
N GLU A 259 -16.81 -29.37 -10.68
CA GLU A 259 -17.58 -28.16 -11.05
C GLU A 259 -18.97 -28.12 -10.39
N LYS A 260 -19.67 -29.28 -10.33
CA LYS A 260 -21.02 -29.37 -9.76
C LYS A 260 -21.01 -29.08 -8.25
N THR A 261 -20.05 -29.63 -7.54
CA THR A 261 -19.83 -29.38 -6.10
C THR A 261 -19.47 -27.93 -5.83
N VAL A 262 -18.57 -27.36 -6.64
CA VAL A 262 -18.16 -25.95 -6.54
C VAL A 262 -19.36 -25.02 -6.73
N ARG A 263 -20.15 -25.19 -7.79
CA ARG A 263 -21.33 -24.37 -8.07
C ARG A 263 -22.40 -24.47 -6.99
N ARG A 264 -22.63 -25.68 -6.47
CA ARG A 264 -23.56 -25.88 -5.35
C ARG A 264 -23.11 -25.14 -4.10
N ALA A 265 -21.82 -25.20 -3.75
CA ALA A 265 -21.26 -24.53 -2.60
C ALA A 265 -21.34 -22.99 -2.75
N LEU A 266 -20.99 -22.46 -3.92
CA LEU A 266 -21.08 -21.02 -4.20
C LEU A 266 -22.53 -20.51 -4.18
N THR A 267 -23.49 -21.31 -4.70
CA THR A 267 -24.92 -20.98 -4.61
C THR A 267 -25.39 -20.94 -3.16
N ALA A 268 -25.02 -21.93 -2.36
CA ALA A 268 -25.37 -22.00 -0.93
C ALA A 268 -24.78 -20.87 -0.10
N THR A 269 -23.67 -20.26 -0.53
CA THR A 269 -22.95 -19.21 0.19
C THR A 269 -23.11 -17.81 -0.43
N ASP A 270 -24.11 -17.61 -1.31
CA ASP A 270 -24.37 -16.33 -1.99
C ASP A 270 -23.12 -15.76 -2.69
N GLY A 271 -22.39 -16.64 -3.39
CA GLY A 271 -21.18 -16.30 -4.17
C GLY A 271 -19.95 -15.95 -3.33
N ARG A 272 -19.97 -16.19 -2.02
CA ARG A 272 -18.82 -15.95 -1.14
C ARG A 272 -17.85 -17.14 -1.24
N ALA A 273 -16.71 -16.91 -1.94
CA ALA A 273 -15.77 -17.98 -2.25
C ALA A 273 -15.13 -18.58 -0.98
N LYS A 274 -14.78 -17.77 0.02
CA LYS A 274 -14.20 -18.24 1.29
C LYS A 274 -15.14 -19.19 2.02
N ASP A 275 -16.40 -18.82 2.15
CA ASP A 275 -17.45 -19.66 2.76
C ASP A 275 -17.63 -20.97 1.97
N ALA A 276 -17.66 -20.88 0.62
CA ALA A 276 -17.79 -22.05 -0.24
C ALA A 276 -16.61 -23.02 -0.09
N VAL A 277 -15.37 -22.51 0.03
CA VAL A 277 -14.19 -23.34 0.32
C VAL A 277 -14.36 -24.07 1.64
N LEU A 278 -14.85 -23.39 2.69
CA LEU A 278 -15.05 -24.00 4.00
C LEU A 278 -16.18 -25.06 3.96
N VAL A 279 -17.29 -24.77 3.27
CA VAL A 279 -18.39 -25.75 3.06
C VAL A 279 -17.86 -27.04 2.45
N VAL A 280 -17.02 -26.94 1.41
CA VAL A 280 -16.49 -28.12 0.71
C VAL A 280 -15.44 -28.86 1.54
N LEU A 281 -14.46 -28.14 2.12
CA LEU A 281 -13.33 -28.77 2.83
C LEU A 281 -13.72 -29.36 4.19
N ALA A 282 -14.70 -28.77 4.87
CA ALA A 282 -15.14 -29.20 6.20
C ALA A 282 -16.41 -30.09 6.14
N ASP A 283 -16.99 -30.29 4.95
CA ASP A 283 -18.27 -31.00 4.74
C ASP A 283 -19.39 -30.49 5.68
N VAL A 284 -19.57 -29.17 5.71
CA VAL A 284 -20.58 -28.51 6.55
C VAL A 284 -21.55 -27.69 5.70
N ASP A 285 -22.69 -27.34 6.26
CA ASP A 285 -23.64 -26.41 5.62
C ASP A 285 -23.15 -24.95 5.67
N ALA A 286 -23.72 -24.10 4.84
CA ALA A 286 -23.34 -22.69 4.75
C ALA A 286 -23.55 -21.91 6.07
N PRO A 287 -24.63 -22.09 6.87
CA PRO A 287 -24.76 -21.48 8.18
C PRO A 287 -23.65 -21.90 9.15
N THR A 288 -23.26 -23.16 9.15
CA THR A 288 -22.16 -23.66 9.99
C THR A 288 -20.81 -23.08 9.55
N ALA A 289 -20.55 -23.02 8.25
CA ALA A 289 -19.35 -22.38 7.71
C ALA A 289 -19.26 -20.91 8.14
N ALA A 290 -20.36 -20.16 8.04
CA ALA A 290 -20.40 -18.75 8.48
C ALA A 290 -20.09 -18.62 9.98
N ARG A 291 -20.64 -19.49 10.85
CA ARG A 291 -20.34 -19.50 12.29
C ARG A 291 -18.86 -19.81 12.58
N LEU A 292 -18.29 -20.79 11.88
CA LEU A 292 -16.88 -21.17 12.04
C LEU A 292 -15.95 -20.03 11.61
N LEU A 293 -16.24 -19.35 10.50
CA LEU A 293 -15.49 -18.18 10.05
C LEU A 293 -15.60 -17.01 11.03
N ALA A 294 -16.81 -16.75 11.56
CA ALA A 294 -16.98 -15.71 12.57
C ALA A 294 -16.19 -16.02 13.87
N ALA A 295 -16.15 -17.30 14.30
CA ALA A 295 -15.41 -17.73 15.47
C ALA A 295 -13.87 -17.76 15.29
N SER A 296 -13.39 -17.57 14.08
CA SER A 296 -11.96 -17.53 13.70
C SER A 296 -11.53 -16.21 13.08
N ASP A 297 -12.26 -15.12 13.33
CA ASP A 297 -12.00 -13.78 12.77
C ASP A 297 -11.84 -13.79 11.22
N GLY A 298 -12.62 -14.65 10.55
CA GLY A 298 -12.57 -14.80 9.10
C GLY A 298 -11.36 -15.58 8.56
N ARG A 299 -10.57 -16.23 9.42
CA ARG A 299 -9.37 -16.98 9.04
C ARG A 299 -9.72 -18.41 8.68
N LEU A 300 -9.70 -18.70 7.37
CA LEU A 300 -10.17 -19.99 6.84
C LEU A 300 -9.42 -21.20 7.43
N ARG A 301 -8.09 -21.13 7.64
CA ARG A 301 -7.32 -22.23 8.24
C ARG A 301 -7.74 -22.52 9.68
N GLU A 302 -8.01 -21.48 10.46
CA GLU A 302 -8.48 -21.61 11.84
C GLU A 302 -9.91 -22.15 11.87
N ALA A 303 -10.79 -21.69 10.97
CA ALA A 303 -12.14 -22.21 10.81
C ALA A 303 -12.14 -23.72 10.48
N LEU A 304 -11.26 -24.17 9.57
CA LEU A 304 -11.05 -25.59 9.26
C LEU A 304 -10.59 -26.38 10.49
N ALA A 305 -9.64 -25.86 11.26
CA ALA A 305 -9.19 -26.52 12.48
C ALA A 305 -10.29 -26.62 13.55
N LEU A 306 -11.21 -25.65 13.62
CA LEU A 306 -12.36 -25.69 14.53
C LEU A 306 -13.40 -26.74 14.09
N SER A 307 -13.57 -26.98 12.78
CA SER A 307 -14.52 -28.00 12.27
C SER A 307 -14.11 -29.41 12.65
N THR A 308 -12.81 -29.72 12.62
CA THR A 308 -12.28 -31.07 12.94
C THR A 308 -12.28 -31.41 14.44
N ARG A 309 -12.38 -30.41 15.32
CA ARG A 309 -12.44 -30.62 16.78
C ARG A 309 -13.85 -30.97 17.31
N LYS A 310 -14.88 -30.82 16.49
CA LYS A 310 -16.28 -31.09 16.84
C LYS A 310 -16.82 -32.38 16.27
N ALA A 311 -16.03 -33.08 15.45
CA ALA A 311 -16.29 -34.45 14.98
C ALA A 311 -15.61 -35.47 15.89
#